data_a2995f33b3a30ed7ad8796303e621ef0
#
_entry.id   a2995f33b3a30ed7ad8796303e621ef0
#
_cell.length_a   1.000
_cell.length_b   1.000
_cell.length_c   1.000
_cell.angle_alpha   90.00
_cell.angle_beta   90.00
_cell.angle_gamma   90.00
#
_symmetry.space_group_name_H-M   'P 1'
#
loop_
_entity.id
_entity.type
_entity.pdbx_description
1 polymer ?
#
loop_
_entity_poly.entity_id
_entity_poly.type
_entity_poly.pdbx_seq_one_letter_code
_entity_poly.pdbx_strand_id
1 'polypeptide(L)'
;LERFAAMLDTAWGDKTYTVRNIHESVSGDASGTPLDDLADGRSAAPLVTDASTGVSDWAENDPMTWYVRANAKSLADGTMEVLAVETEAAFDVTGETAPVYCFSPALAVKEWDDGSYLYTSWHMRAGDGYVPMAGDVAPDGTHRLLTWHPAFYGGKNSAGGMTSGAGLLPMPWTSANAALPLARKLTAYDGLWCDCDTQFALMAWRLRHWTLSNSGQLEGCTNYNYQYTLAAAETGVKRVLLTKAQGANLLVGSCVCLGERGSNTNNDRNQAYNHDVFNIAKILSVETVTVNDTEYAAVN
;
A
#
# COMPACT_ATOMS: atom_id res chain seq x y z
N LEU A 1 -9.27 -12.35 17.81
CA LEU A 1 -9.99 -11.91 16.60
C LEU A 1 -11.49 -11.75 16.84
N GLU A 2 -12.16 -12.71 17.49
CA GLU A 2 -13.61 -12.68 17.73
C GLU A 2 -14.07 -11.37 18.42
N ARG A 3 -13.29 -10.87 19.39
CA ARG A 3 -13.60 -9.63 20.07
C ARG A 3 -13.57 -8.41 19.12
N PHE A 4 -12.60 -8.34 18.22
CA PHE A 4 -12.54 -7.28 17.21
C PHE A 4 -13.70 -7.42 16.22
N ALA A 5 -13.94 -8.63 15.71
CA ALA A 5 -15.05 -8.89 14.80
C ALA A 5 -16.39 -8.48 15.41
N ALA A 6 -16.65 -8.83 16.67
CA ALA A 6 -17.90 -8.46 17.38
C ALA A 6 -18.01 -6.94 17.59
N MET A 7 -16.90 -6.27 17.90
CA MET A 7 -16.87 -4.80 18.02
C MET A 7 -17.21 -4.12 16.72
N LEU A 8 -16.58 -4.55 15.62
CA LEU A 8 -16.82 -3.99 14.28
C LEU A 8 -18.23 -4.30 13.78
N ASP A 9 -18.72 -5.50 14.04
CA ASP A 9 -20.08 -5.91 13.69
C ASP A 9 -21.14 -5.07 14.42
N THR A 10 -20.88 -4.73 15.68
CA THR A 10 -21.72 -3.82 16.45
C THR A 10 -21.71 -2.40 15.87
N ALA A 11 -20.55 -1.94 15.40
CA ALA A 11 -20.38 -0.59 14.87
C ALA A 11 -20.94 -0.44 13.46
N TRP A 12 -20.73 -1.45 12.59
CA TRP A 12 -20.97 -1.34 11.14
C TRP A 12 -21.77 -2.49 10.51
N GLY A 13 -22.16 -3.50 11.28
CA GLY A 13 -22.78 -4.73 10.77
C GLY A 13 -24.05 -4.52 9.93
N ASP A 14 -24.77 -3.43 10.16
CA ASP A 14 -26.01 -3.09 9.45
C ASP A 14 -25.87 -1.83 8.58
N LYS A 15 -24.62 -1.37 8.34
CA LYS A 15 -24.35 -0.14 7.59
C LYS A 15 -23.66 -0.42 6.29
N THR A 16 -23.88 0.48 5.33
CA THR A 16 -23.21 0.47 4.02
C THR A 16 -22.28 1.66 3.88
N TYR A 17 -21.32 1.52 2.98
CA TYR A 17 -20.47 2.59 2.52
C TYR A 17 -20.50 2.58 0.99
N THR A 18 -21.20 3.55 0.38
CA THR A 18 -21.42 3.57 -1.06
C THR A 18 -20.84 4.82 -1.70
N VAL A 19 -20.08 4.62 -2.75
CA VAL A 19 -19.51 5.68 -3.60
C VAL A 19 -19.95 5.43 -5.04
N ARG A 20 -20.31 6.49 -5.77
CA ARG A 20 -20.47 6.43 -7.22
C ARG A 20 -19.39 7.24 -7.90
N ASN A 21 -18.86 6.72 -8.98
CA ASN A 21 -17.95 7.39 -9.89
C ASN A 21 -18.59 7.59 -11.24
N ILE A 22 -18.27 8.68 -11.94
CA ILE A 22 -18.70 8.83 -13.34
C ILE A 22 -18.11 7.67 -14.13
N HIS A 23 -18.92 7.03 -14.96
CA HIS A 23 -18.46 5.93 -15.78
C HIS A 23 -17.28 6.37 -16.66
N GLU A 24 -16.23 5.57 -16.74
CA GLU A 24 -14.99 5.90 -17.46
C GLU A 24 -15.19 6.23 -18.95
N SER A 25 -16.23 5.67 -19.56
CA SER A 25 -16.63 6.00 -20.93
C SER A 25 -17.19 7.42 -21.09
N VAL A 26 -17.55 8.08 -19.98
CA VAL A 26 -18.16 9.42 -19.96
C VAL A 26 -17.13 10.47 -19.61
N SER A 27 -16.22 10.21 -18.68
CA SER A 27 -15.21 11.15 -18.26
C SER A 27 -13.96 10.44 -17.73
N GLY A 28 -12.80 10.97 -18.07
CA GLY A 28 -11.53 10.59 -17.43
C GLY A 28 -11.35 11.20 -16.04
N ASP A 29 -12.26 12.05 -15.59
CA ASP A 29 -12.25 12.60 -14.24
C ASP A 29 -12.76 11.55 -13.27
N ALA A 30 -11.92 11.24 -12.29
CA ALA A 30 -12.09 10.14 -11.39
C ALA A 30 -12.81 10.50 -10.08
N SER A 31 -13.34 11.71 -9.94
CA SER A 31 -13.98 12.11 -8.69
C SER A 31 -15.28 11.38 -8.42
N GLY A 32 -15.33 10.77 -7.24
CA GLY A 32 -16.51 10.04 -6.75
C GLY A 32 -17.41 10.93 -5.90
N THR A 33 -18.62 10.42 -5.65
CA THR A 33 -19.61 11.04 -4.77
C THR A 33 -20.08 10.04 -3.73
N PRO A 34 -20.05 10.37 -2.41
CA PRO A 34 -20.62 9.52 -1.38
C PRO A 34 -22.14 9.52 -1.45
N LEU A 35 -22.79 8.42 -1.08
CA LEU A 35 -24.24 8.28 -1.25
C LEU A 35 -25.02 7.95 0.02
N ASP A 36 -24.42 7.27 0.99
CA ASP A 36 -25.22 6.71 2.10
C ASP A 36 -24.41 6.53 3.39
N ASP A 37 -25.17 6.23 4.47
CA ASP A 37 -24.77 5.80 5.81
C ASP A 37 -23.38 6.29 6.24
N LEU A 38 -22.39 5.42 6.07
CA LEU A 38 -21.03 5.70 6.49
C LEU A 38 -20.27 6.65 5.55
N ALA A 39 -20.71 6.77 4.28
CA ALA A 39 -20.08 7.65 3.31
C ALA A 39 -20.66 9.08 3.34
N ASP A 40 -21.87 9.25 3.87
CA ASP A 40 -22.55 10.56 3.91
C ASP A 40 -21.76 11.60 4.72
N GLY A 41 -21.67 12.80 4.16
CA GLY A 41 -20.94 13.91 4.77
C GLY A 41 -19.42 13.78 4.83
N ARG A 42 -18.85 12.77 4.17
CA ARG A 42 -17.40 12.53 4.11
C ARG A 42 -16.79 13.07 2.83
N SER A 43 -15.47 13.18 2.84
CA SER A 43 -14.65 13.48 1.68
C SER A 43 -13.77 12.29 1.31
N ALA A 44 -13.36 12.21 0.05
CA ALA A 44 -12.37 11.23 -0.37
C ALA A 44 -11.08 11.41 0.44
N ALA A 45 -10.47 10.30 0.85
CA ALA A 45 -9.19 10.39 1.53
C ALA A 45 -8.14 11.03 0.61
N PRO A 46 -7.41 12.04 1.08
CA PRO A 46 -6.40 12.68 0.26
C PRO A 46 -5.28 11.70 -0.08
N LEU A 47 -4.68 11.89 -1.24
CA LEU A 47 -3.46 11.20 -1.60
C LEU A 47 -2.30 11.78 -0.80
N VAL A 48 -1.52 10.91 -0.17
CA VAL A 48 -0.37 11.31 0.60
C VAL A 48 0.80 11.54 -0.36
N THR A 49 1.09 12.79 -0.67
CA THR A 49 2.27 13.17 -1.47
C THR A 49 3.47 13.55 -0.58
N ASP A 50 3.20 13.99 0.65
CA ASP A 50 4.20 14.22 1.68
C ASP A 50 3.59 14.01 3.08
N ALA A 51 4.42 14.07 4.12
CA ALA A 51 3.98 13.84 5.50
C ALA A 51 2.99 14.91 6.02
N SER A 52 2.89 16.06 5.38
CA SER A 52 2.02 17.17 5.78
C SER A 52 0.64 17.11 5.16
N THR A 53 0.50 16.41 4.02
CA THR A 53 -0.73 16.36 3.22
C THR A 53 -1.56 15.09 3.43
N GLY A 54 -1.06 14.15 4.19
CA GLY A 54 -1.70 12.84 4.40
C GLY A 54 -2.80 12.80 5.46
N VAL A 55 -3.36 13.94 5.85
CA VAL A 55 -4.43 13.97 6.86
C VAL A 55 -5.74 13.60 6.18
N SER A 56 -6.26 12.43 6.53
CA SER A 56 -7.62 12.02 6.16
C SER A 56 -8.64 12.63 7.13
N ASP A 57 -9.76 13.08 6.63
CA ASP A 57 -10.92 13.49 7.45
C ASP A 57 -11.71 12.30 8.01
N TRP A 58 -11.23 11.10 7.76
CA TRP A 58 -11.85 9.88 8.23
C TRP A 58 -11.59 9.67 9.72
N ALA A 59 -12.65 9.40 10.45
CA ALA A 59 -12.56 9.11 11.88
C ALA A 59 -11.84 7.78 12.14
N GLU A 60 -11.19 7.66 13.29
CA GLU A 60 -10.54 6.40 13.72
C GLU A 60 -11.48 5.18 13.70
N ASN A 61 -12.78 5.42 13.82
CA ASN A 61 -13.82 4.40 13.81
C ASN A 61 -14.45 4.18 12.42
N ASP A 62 -13.77 4.56 11.36
CA ASP A 62 -14.26 4.37 9.99
C ASP A 62 -13.77 3.03 9.42
N PRO A 63 -14.63 2.20 8.80
CA PRO A 63 -14.24 0.90 8.29
C PRO A 63 -13.14 0.95 7.23
N MET A 64 -13.08 2.05 6.46
CA MET A 64 -12.09 2.20 5.39
C MET A 64 -10.71 2.62 5.91
N THR A 65 -10.60 3.07 7.15
CA THR A 65 -9.33 3.47 7.77
C THR A 65 -8.98 2.68 9.02
N TRP A 66 -9.95 1.95 9.58
CA TRP A 66 -9.70 1.15 10.77
C TRP A 66 -8.75 -0.01 10.49
N TYR A 67 -7.75 -0.12 11.31
CA TYR A 67 -6.87 -1.28 11.35
C TYR A 67 -6.24 -1.45 12.73
N VAL A 68 -5.75 -2.66 12.99
CA VAL A 68 -4.91 -2.96 14.15
C VAL A 68 -3.75 -3.82 13.73
N ARG A 69 -2.56 -3.52 14.21
CA ARG A 69 -1.39 -4.39 14.03
C ARG A 69 -1.28 -5.34 15.20
N ALA A 70 -0.91 -6.57 14.91
CA ALA A 70 -0.71 -7.59 15.92
C ALA A 70 0.38 -8.57 15.52
N ASN A 71 1.08 -9.11 16.50
CA ASN A 71 1.82 -10.35 16.32
C ASN A 71 0.81 -11.50 16.25
N ALA A 72 0.86 -12.29 15.20
CA ALA A 72 -0.09 -13.38 15.01
C ALA A 72 0.54 -14.57 14.29
N LYS A 73 -0.09 -15.71 14.43
CA LYS A 73 0.24 -16.96 13.75
C LYS A 73 -0.97 -17.49 13.02
N SER A 74 -0.78 -17.91 11.76
CA SER A 74 -1.80 -18.68 11.06
C SER A 74 -1.90 -20.08 11.68
N LEU A 75 -3.12 -20.55 11.82
CA LEU A 75 -3.41 -21.90 12.30
C LEU A 75 -3.68 -22.87 11.13
N ALA A 76 -3.67 -24.16 11.43
CA ALA A 76 -3.83 -25.20 10.42
C ALA A 76 -5.22 -25.21 9.75
N ASP A 77 -6.21 -24.58 10.34
CA ASP A 77 -7.57 -24.41 9.81
C ASP A 77 -7.74 -23.12 9.00
N GLY A 78 -6.66 -22.34 8.81
CA GLY A 78 -6.68 -21.07 8.09
C GLY A 78 -7.19 -19.91 8.92
N THR A 79 -7.36 -20.07 10.22
CA THR A 79 -7.61 -18.97 11.16
C THR A 79 -6.32 -18.37 11.68
N MET A 80 -6.42 -17.29 12.46
CA MET A 80 -5.26 -16.60 13.04
C MET A 80 -5.35 -16.60 14.58
N GLU A 81 -4.25 -16.94 15.22
CA GLU A 81 -4.05 -16.73 16.65
C GLU A 81 -3.32 -15.40 16.86
N VAL A 82 -3.99 -14.44 17.48
CA VAL A 82 -3.39 -13.16 17.88
C VAL A 82 -2.66 -13.36 19.21
N LEU A 83 -1.37 -13.04 19.23
CA LEU A 83 -0.51 -13.18 20.41
C LEU A 83 -0.41 -11.88 21.21
N ALA A 84 -0.28 -10.75 20.52
CA ALA A 84 -0.25 -9.43 21.12
C ALA A 84 -0.69 -8.37 20.11
N VAL A 85 -1.48 -7.40 20.52
CA VAL A 85 -1.84 -6.23 19.71
C VAL A 85 -0.91 -5.06 19.99
N GLU A 86 -0.81 -4.12 19.06
CA GLU A 86 0.16 -3.02 19.10
C GLU A 86 0.06 -2.09 20.32
N THR A 87 -1.04 -2.13 21.05
CA THR A 87 -1.22 -1.38 22.31
C THR A 87 -0.76 -2.14 23.54
N GLU A 88 -0.35 -3.39 23.41
CA GLU A 88 0.09 -4.24 24.52
C GLU A 88 1.62 -4.25 24.65
N ALA A 89 2.11 -4.32 25.88
CA ALA A 89 3.54 -4.35 26.17
C ALA A 89 4.27 -5.58 25.58
N ALA A 90 3.54 -6.64 25.29
CA ALA A 90 4.08 -7.86 24.68
C ALA A 90 4.22 -7.77 23.14
N PHE A 91 3.74 -6.68 22.52
CA PHE A 91 3.82 -6.49 21.08
C PHE A 91 5.26 -6.29 20.62
N ASP A 92 5.68 -7.12 19.68
CA ASP A 92 7.01 -7.08 19.07
C ASP A 92 6.92 -6.61 17.62
N VAL A 93 7.16 -5.32 17.42
CA VAL A 93 7.13 -4.71 16.08
C VAL A 93 8.21 -5.26 15.15
N THR A 94 9.28 -5.87 15.68
CA THR A 94 10.38 -6.42 14.87
C THR A 94 10.02 -7.75 14.21
N GLY A 95 8.93 -8.39 14.67
CA GLY A 95 8.49 -9.66 14.12
C GLY A 95 9.38 -10.86 14.48
N GLU A 96 10.29 -10.73 15.47
CA GLU A 96 11.15 -11.83 15.95
C GLU A 96 10.35 -12.88 16.70
N THR A 97 9.38 -12.45 17.50
CA THR A 97 8.50 -13.35 18.28
C THR A 97 7.46 -14.02 17.39
N ALA A 98 6.83 -13.25 16.53
CA ALA A 98 5.88 -13.71 15.51
C ALA A 98 5.69 -12.61 14.47
N PRO A 99 5.34 -12.96 13.22
CA PRO A 99 5.08 -11.96 12.18
C PRO A 99 4.07 -10.90 12.63
N VAL A 100 4.28 -9.67 12.19
CA VAL A 100 3.34 -8.56 12.40
C VAL A 100 2.36 -8.53 11.24
N TYR A 101 1.09 -8.69 11.54
CA TYR A 101 -0.01 -8.54 10.58
C TYR A 101 -0.81 -7.27 10.87
N CYS A 102 -1.36 -6.71 9.82
CA CYS A 102 -2.37 -5.66 9.86
C CYS A 102 -3.73 -6.31 9.63
N PHE A 103 -4.62 -6.18 10.59
CA PHE A 103 -6.01 -6.64 10.51
C PHE A 103 -6.90 -5.45 10.18
N SER A 104 -7.78 -5.61 9.21
CA SER A 104 -8.78 -4.62 8.81
C SER A 104 -10.15 -5.29 8.56
N PRO A 105 -11.24 -4.52 8.44
CA PRO A 105 -12.51 -5.11 8.04
C PRO A 105 -12.39 -5.81 6.70
N ALA A 106 -12.99 -6.98 6.58
CA ALA A 106 -13.10 -7.69 5.32
C ALA A 106 -14.03 -6.94 4.36
N LEU A 107 -13.86 -7.15 3.06
CA LEU A 107 -14.68 -6.50 2.04
C LEU A 107 -15.72 -7.48 1.48
N ALA A 108 -17.00 -7.21 1.74
CA ALA A 108 -18.08 -7.68 0.91
C ALA A 108 -18.55 -6.51 0.04
N VAL A 109 -18.49 -6.66 -1.27
CA VAL A 109 -18.69 -5.57 -2.21
C VAL A 109 -19.84 -5.87 -3.17
N LYS A 110 -20.60 -4.84 -3.46
CA LYS A 110 -21.61 -4.83 -4.50
C LYS A 110 -21.29 -3.73 -5.50
N GLU A 111 -21.20 -4.09 -6.76
CA GLU A 111 -21.00 -3.13 -7.85
C GLU A 111 -22.19 -3.18 -8.79
N TRP A 112 -22.59 -2.02 -9.31
CA TRP A 112 -23.58 -1.91 -10.37
C TRP A 112 -23.32 -0.66 -11.21
N ASP A 113 -23.87 -0.66 -12.40
CA ASP A 113 -23.70 0.38 -13.41
C ASP A 113 -25.09 0.79 -13.92
N ASP A 114 -25.37 2.07 -14.04
CA ASP A 114 -26.60 2.61 -14.62
C ASP A 114 -26.37 3.25 -16.01
N GLY A 115 -25.19 3.07 -16.60
CA GLY A 115 -24.76 3.62 -17.88
C GLY A 115 -24.16 5.00 -17.79
N SER A 116 -24.33 5.70 -16.66
CA SER A 116 -23.73 7.01 -16.39
C SER A 116 -22.72 6.96 -15.24
N TYR A 117 -22.97 6.11 -14.28
CA TYR A 117 -22.17 5.97 -13.07
C TYR A 117 -21.90 4.50 -12.76
N LEU A 118 -20.69 4.25 -12.31
CA LEU A 118 -20.32 3.01 -11.64
C LEU A 118 -20.45 3.21 -10.13
N TYR A 119 -21.21 2.33 -9.49
CA TYR A 119 -21.41 2.32 -8.05
C TYR A 119 -20.58 1.22 -7.43
N THR A 120 -19.91 1.53 -6.35
CA THR A 120 -19.17 0.57 -5.52
C THR A 120 -19.65 0.73 -4.08
N SER A 121 -20.21 -0.33 -3.53
CA SER A 121 -20.75 -0.34 -2.17
C SER A 121 -20.08 -1.43 -1.35
N TRP A 122 -19.71 -1.09 -0.14
CA TRP A 122 -19.18 -2.01 0.86
C TRP A 122 -20.22 -2.32 1.92
N HIS A 123 -20.22 -3.55 2.37
CA HIS A 123 -20.91 -4.01 3.57
C HIS A 123 -20.01 -4.98 4.33
N MET A 124 -20.15 -5.02 5.66
CA MET A 124 -19.31 -5.89 6.47
C MET A 124 -19.65 -7.37 6.31
N ARG A 125 -20.88 -7.68 5.88
CA ARG A 125 -21.36 -9.04 5.70
C ARG A 125 -21.69 -9.33 4.25
N ALA A 126 -21.42 -10.55 3.81
CA ALA A 126 -21.91 -11.04 2.52
C ALA A 126 -23.42 -11.29 2.57
N GLY A 127 -24.10 -11.17 1.44
CA GLY A 127 -25.56 -11.31 1.30
C GLY A 127 -26.18 -10.08 0.65
N ASP A 128 -27.43 -10.15 0.25
CA ASP A 128 -28.18 -9.05 -0.38
C ASP A 128 -27.46 -8.43 -1.61
N GLY A 129 -26.73 -9.28 -2.33
CA GLY A 129 -25.94 -8.89 -3.50
C GLY A 129 -24.52 -8.44 -3.19
N TYR A 130 -24.12 -8.38 -1.91
CA TYR A 130 -22.73 -8.17 -1.52
C TYR A 130 -21.96 -9.49 -1.59
N VAL A 131 -20.90 -9.49 -2.35
CA VAL A 131 -20.02 -10.64 -2.60
C VAL A 131 -18.72 -10.45 -1.84
N PRO A 132 -18.28 -11.43 -1.03
CA PRO A 132 -17.01 -11.32 -0.33
C PRO A 132 -15.86 -11.35 -1.33
N MET A 133 -14.81 -10.57 -1.05
CA MET A 133 -13.56 -10.71 -1.79
C MET A 133 -12.97 -12.10 -1.55
N ALA A 134 -12.32 -12.66 -2.57
CA ALA A 134 -11.86 -14.05 -2.53
C ALA A 134 -10.89 -14.33 -1.36
N GLY A 135 -10.04 -13.34 -0.99
CA GLY A 135 -9.15 -13.44 0.17
C GLY A 135 -9.86 -13.44 1.52
N ASP A 136 -11.12 -13.01 1.55
CA ASP A 136 -11.93 -12.90 2.77
C ASP A 136 -12.85 -14.10 3.01
N VAL A 137 -12.71 -15.14 2.18
CA VAL A 137 -13.44 -16.40 2.35
C VAL A 137 -12.54 -17.42 3.04
N ALA A 138 -13.02 -17.99 4.13
CA ALA A 138 -12.32 -19.05 4.84
C ALA A 138 -12.33 -20.37 4.04
N PRO A 139 -11.45 -21.34 4.35
CA PRO A 139 -11.40 -22.61 3.64
C PRO A 139 -12.71 -23.42 3.67
N ASP A 140 -13.56 -23.20 4.66
CA ASP A 140 -14.89 -23.81 4.79
C ASP A 140 -15.98 -23.09 3.98
N GLY A 141 -15.61 -21.99 3.27
CA GLY A 141 -16.54 -21.18 2.48
C GLY A 141 -17.23 -20.06 3.25
N THR A 142 -16.98 -19.91 4.56
CA THR A 142 -17.57 -18.81 5.33
C THR A 142 -16.88 -17.48 5.04
N HIS A 143 -17.65 -16.39 5.02
CA HIS A 143 -17.10 -15.04 4.91
C HIS A 143 -16.50 -14.62 6.25
N ARG A 144 -15.25 -14.20 6.23
CA ARG A 144 -14.57 -13.60 7.38
C ARG A 144 -15.05 -12.16 7.58
N LEU A 145 -15.11 -11.69 8.82
CA LEU A 145 -15.40 -10.29 9.12
C LEU A 145 -14.13 -9.42 9.17
N LEU A 146 -12.96 -10.06 9.22
CA LEU A 146 -11.66 -9.43 9.20
C LEU A 146 -10.79 -10.05 8.11
N THR A 147 -10.06 -9.22 7.42
CA THR A 147 -8.95 -9.62 6.57
C THR A 147 -7.63 -9.28 7.25
N TRP A 148 -6.54 -9.88 6.79
CA TRP A 148 -5.20 -9.62 7.32
C TRP A 148 -4.13 -9.75 6.25
N HIS A 149 -3.20 -8.82 6.30
CA HIS A 149 -2.03 -8.81 5.44
C HIS A 149 -0.77 -8.58 6.28
N PRO A 150 0.40 -9.04 5.85
CA PRO A 150 1.64 -8.67 6.52
C PRO A 150 1.78 -7.14 6.60
N ALA A 151 2.10 -6.62 7.78
CA ALA A 151 2.24 -5.18 7.99
C ALA A 151 3.52 -4.61 7.34
N PHE A 152 4.50 -5.48 7.09
CA PHE A 152 5.79 -5.13 6.48
C PHE A 152 6.13 -6.13 5.37
N TYR A 153 6.99 -5.72 4.46
CA TYR A 153 7.54 -6.64 3.46
C TYR A 153 8.26 -7.81 4.13
N GLY A 154 8.15 -9.00 3.52
CA GLY A 154 8.80 -10.21 4.02
C GLY A 154 10.31 -10.07 4.10
N GLY A 155 10.84 -10.17 5.30
CA GLY A 155 12.25 -10.16 5.62
C GLY A 155 12.67 -11.46 6.32
N LYS A 156 13.92 -11.53 6.77
CA LYS A 156 14.42 -12.65 7.58
C LYS A 156 14.56 -12.20 9.02
N ASN A 157 14.03 -13.00 9.94
CA ASN A 157 14.31 -12.84 11.36
C ASN A 157 15.73 -13.35 11.73
N SER A 158 16.13 -13.20 12.97
CA SER A 158 17.45 -13.63 13.48
C SER A 158 17.72 -15.14 13.28
N ALA A 159 16.67 -15.97 13.28
CA ALA A 159 16.75 -17.41 13.00
C ALA A 159 16.79 -17.74 11.50
N GLY A 160 16.74 -16.75 10.61
CA GLY A 160 16.74 -16.92 9.17
C GLY A 160 15.40 -17.36 8.57
N GLY A 161 14.35 -17.39 9.37
CA GLY A 161 12.98 -17.65 8.93
C GLY A 161 12.36 -16.40 8.29
N MET A 162 11.34 -16.58 7.45
CA MET A 162 10.57 -15.48 6.90
C MET A 162 9.67 -14.87 7.97
N THR A 163 9.62 -13.56 8.04
CA THR A 163 8.74 -12.82 8.95
C THR A 163 8.34 -11.48 8.35
N SER A 164 7.33 -10.84 8.94
CA SER A 164 6.94 -9.46 8.70
C SER A 164 7.29 -8.65 9.94
N GLY A 165 8.23 -7.72 9.85
CA GLY A 165 8.68 -6.92 10.98
C GLY A 165 9.35 -5.62 10.58
N ALA A 166 9.27 -4.63 11.46
CA ALA A 166 9.91 -3.33 11.25
C ALA A 166 11.43 -3.45 11.25
N GLY A 167 12.09 -2.65 10.41
CA GLY A 167 13.55 -2.60 10.33
C GLY A 167 14.19 -3.75 9.57
N LEU A 168 13.43 -4.73 9.11
CA LEU A 168 13.93 -5.81 8.29
C LEU A 168 14.06 -5.37 6.83
N LEU A 169 15.17 -5.74 6.19
CA LEU A 169 15.30 -5.57 4.75
C LEU A 169 14.39 -6.58 4.05
N PRO A 170 13.61 -6.14 3.05
CA PRO A 170 12.89 -7.06 2.18
C PRO A 170 13.86 -8.09 1.60
N MET A 171 13.39 -9.30 1.39
CA MET A 171 14.23 -10.37 0.82
C MET A 171 14.50 -10.09 -0.67
N PRO A 172 15.70 -9.59 -1.05
CA PRO A 172 16.02 -9.32 -2.44
C PRO A 172 16.41 -10.62 -3.15
N TRP A 173 16.40 -10.60 -4.48
CA TRP A 173 16.91 -11.68 -5.33
C TRP A 173 16.28 -13.05 -5.08
N THR A 174 15.07 -13.06 -4.54
CA THR A 174 14.35 -14.29 -4.23
C THR A 174 13.22 -14.47 -5.24
N SER A 175 13.30 -15.52 -6.05
CA SER A 175 12.22 -15.84 -6.98
C SER A 175 10.95 -16.26 -6.24
N ALA A 176 9.79 -16.14 -6.86
CA ALA A 176 8.52 -16.59 -6.28
C ALA A 176 8.58 -18.07 -5.87
N ASN A 177 9.23 -18.93 -6.69
CA ASN A 177 9.42 -20.34 -6.39
C ASN A 177 10.29 -20.60 -5.17
N ALA A 178 11.19 -19.69 -4.81
CA ALA A 178 12.00 -19.79 -3.60
C ALA A 178 11.33 -19.14 -2.39
N ALA A 179 10.58 -18.05 -2.59
CA ALA A 179 9.90 -17.31 -1.52
C ALA A 179 8.67 -18.05 -0.99
N LEU A 180 7.86 -18.64 -1.87
CA LEU A 180 6.64 -19.34 -1.47
C LEU A 180 6.87 -20.49 -0.46
N PRO A 181 7.87 -21.37 -0.62
CA PRO A 181 8.17 -22.37 0.41
C PRO A 181 8.61 -21.78 1.75
N LEU A 182 9.23 -20.57 1.74
CA LEU A 182 9.60 -19.89 2.99
C LEU A 182 8.38 -19.32 3.70
N ALA A 183 7.44 -18.72 2.97
CA ALA A 183 6.17 -18.27 3.54
C ALA A 183 5.39 -19.46 4.10
N ARG A 184 5.27 -20.55 3.36
CA ARG A 184 4.56 -21.77 3.78
C ARG A 184 5.19 -22.53 4.93
N LYS A 185 6.41 -22.17 5.35
CA LYS A 185 6.97 -22.67 6.62
C LYS A 185 6.31 -22.05 7.84
N LEU A 186 5.70 -20.88 7.71
CA LEU A 186 4.89 -20.30 8.78
C LEU A 186 3.63 -21.13 8.95
N THR A 187 2.85 -21.30 7.88
CA THR A 187 1.79 -22.30 7.77
C THR A 187 1.49 -22.64 6.31
N ALA A 188 0.65 -23.67 6.09
CA ALA A 188 0.21 -24.08 4.75
C ALA A 188 -0.64 -22.99 4.04
N TYR A 189 -1.17 -22.03 4.78
CA TYR A 189 -2.03 -20.94 4.28
C TYR A 189 -1.28 -19.64 4.04
N ASP A 190 -0.05 -19.49 4.53
CA ASP A 190 0.77 -18.32 4.21
C ASP A 190 1.27 -18.40 2.78
N GLY A 191 1.29 -17.27 2.09
CA GLY A 191 1.64 -17.19 0.69
C GLY A 191 2.35 -15.88 0.34
N LEU A 192 2.45 -15.64 -0.95
CA LEU A 192 2.91 -14.39 -1.51
C LEU A 192 1.69 -13.57 -1.92
N TRP A 193 1.89 -12.27 -2.09
CA TRP A 193 0.90 -11.39 -2.69
C TRP A 193 0.39 -11.98 -4.00
N CYS A 194 -0.91 -12.11 -4.13
CA CYS A 194 -1.56 -12.74 -5.27
C CYS A 194 -2.62 -11.81 -5.88
N ASP A 195 -3.34 -12.29 -6.86
CA ASP A 195 -4.37 -11.50 -7.54
C ASP A 195 -5.52 -11.11 -6.59
N CYS A 196 -5.90 -11.98 -5.66
CA CYS A 196 -6.92 -11.68 -4.66
C CYS A 196 -6.54 -10.47 -3.79
N ASP A 197 -5.26 -10.38 -3.39
CA ASP A 197 -4.75 -9.23 -2.62
C ASP A 197 -4.77 -7.96 -3.46
N THR A 198 -4.46 -8.07 -4.76
CA THR A 198 -4.53 -6.95 -5.70
C THR A 198 -5.96 -6.46 -5.88
N GLN A 199 -6.92 -7.36 -6.04
CA GLN A 199 -8.34 -7.01 -6.15
C GLN A 199 -8.85 -6.35 -4.87
N PHE A 200 -8.48 -6.88 -3.70
CA PHE A 200 -8.78 -6.24 -2.41
C PHE A 200 -8.23 -4.80 -2.36
N ALA A 201 -6.97 -4.62 -2.69
CA ALA A 201 -6.33 -3.29 -2.68
C ALA A 201 -7.00 -2.31 -3.65
N LEU A 202 -7.37 -2.76 -4.86
CA LEU A 202 -8.08 -1.92 -5.84
C LEU A 202 -9.47 -1.53 -5.35
N MET A 203 -10.20 -2.44 -4.73
CA MET A 203 -11.52 -2.17 -4.20
C MET A 203 -11.47 -1.22 -3.00
N ALA A 204 -10.55 -1.45 -2.07
CA ALA A 204 -10.28 -0.54 -0.97
C ALA A 204 -9.85 0.86 -1.46
N TRP A 205 -9.06 0.92 -2.54
CA TRP A 205 -8.68 2.18 -3.19
C TRP A 205 -9.91 2.95 -3.68
N ARG A 206 -10.82 2.31 -4.42
CA ARG A 206 -12.03 2.94 -4.94
C ARG A 206 -12.91 3.50 -3.83
N LEU A 207 -13.12 2.71 -2.79
CA LEU A 207 -13.93 3.10 -1.64
C LEU A 207 -13.30 4.23 -0.83
N ARG A 208 -11.97 4.23 -0.69
CA ARG A 208 -11.26 5.20 0.13
C ARG A 208 -10.99 6.52 -0.59
N HIS A 209 -10.57 6.45 -1.83
CA HIS A 209 -10.14 7.63 -2.61
C HIS A 209 -11.18 8.08 -3.65
N TRP A 210 -12.29 7.36 -3.77
CA TRP A 210 -13.41 7.64 -4.68
C TRP A 210 -12.95 7.81 -6.13
N THR A 211 -12.00 7.02 -6.55
CA THR A 211 -11.45 7.07 -7.91
C THR A 211 -11.32 5.68 -8.50
N LEU A 212 -11.58 5.56 -9.79
CA LEU A 212 -11.42 4.33 -10.56
C LEU A 212 -9.98 4.14 -11.05
N SER A 213 -9.16 5.18 -11.00
CA SER A 213 -7.80 5.16 -11.52
C SER A 213 -6.80 5.73 -10.52
N ASN A 214 -5.61 5.15 -10.48
CA ASN A 214 -4.46 5.72 -9.79
C ASN A 214 -3.58 6.58 -10.70
N SER A 215 -3.82 6.55 -12.02
CA SER A 215 -3.06 7.37 -12.98
C SER A 215 -3.28 8.85 -12.75
N GLY A 216 -2.20 9.61 -12.67
CA GLY A 216 -2.26 11.04 -12.36
C GLY A 216 -2.61 11.36 -10.89
N GLN A 217 -2.96 10.36 -10.11
CA GLN A 217 -3.26 10.48 -8.68
C GLN A 217 -2.05 10.04 -7.85
N LEU A 218 -1.54 8.86 -8.11
CA LEU A 218 -0.37 8.28 -7.49
C LEU A 218 0.42 7.51 -8.54
N GLU A 219 1.41 8.14 -9.12
CA GLU A 219 2.20 7.51 -10.19
C GLU A 219 3.13 6.40 -9.68
N GLY A 220 3.33 6.33 -8.39
CA GLY A 220 4.23 5.37 -7.77
C GLY A 220 5.70 5.63 -8.07
N CYS A 221 6.58 4.83 -7.47
CA CYS A 221 8.03 4.90 -7.66
C CYS A 221 8.51 4.17 -8.93
N THR A 222 7.62 3.65 -9.75
CA THR A 222 7.94 2.68 -10.80
C THR A 222 7.92 3.22 -12.20
N ASN A 223 7.90 4.54 -12.40
CA ASN A 223 8.19 5.02 -13.72
C ASN A 223 9.69 4.85 -14.00
N TYR A 224 10.03 3.64 -14.43
CA TYR A 224 11.40 3.26 -14.72
C TYR A 224 12.02 4.06 -15.90
N ASN A 225 11.23 4.84 -16.60
CA ASN A 225 11.72 5.75 -17.62
C ASN A 225 12.36 7.00 -17.00
N TYR A 226 12.10 7.29 -15.72
CA TYR A 226 12.76 8.36 -15.00
C TYR A 226 14.15 7.92 -14.49
N GLN A 227 15.01 7.55 -15.43
CA GLN A 227 16.42 7.29 -15.20
C GLN A 227 17.21 8.46 -15.77
N TYR A 228 17.74 9.28 -14.89
CA TYR A 228 18.41 10.51 -15.28
C TYR A 228 19.90 10.45 -14.97
N THR A 229 20.71 10.96 -15.89
CA THR A 229 22.08 11.32 -15.59
C THR A 229 22.08 12.71 -14.97
N LEU A 230 22.95 12.94 -13.98
CA LEU A 230 23.12 14.25 -13.37
C LEU A 230 23.46 15.29 -14.45
N ALA A 231 22.80 16.43 -14.40
CA ALA A 231 22.98 17.51 -15.37
C ALA A 231 24.23 18.34 -15.09
N ALA A 232 24.64 18.41 -13.82
CA ALA A 232 25.87 19.06 -13.41
C ALA A 232 26.39 18.41 -12.12
N ALA A 233 27.71 18.53 -11.88
CA ALA A 233 28.36 18.06 -10.66
C ALA A 233 28.47 19.19 -9.63
N GLU A 234 28.23 18.86 -8.37
CA GLU A 234 28.53 19.69 -7.20
C GLU A 234 29.30 18.87 -6.18
N THR A 235 30.05 19.55 -5.33
CA THR A 235 30.80 18.91 -4.23
C THR A 235 30.44 19.54 -2.90
N GLY A 236 30.46 18.76 -1.82
CA GLY A 236 30.19 19.25 -0.46
C GLY A 236 28.72 19.56 -0.18
N VAL A 237 27.80 19.10 -1.01
CA VAL A 237 26.35 19.29 -0.86
C VAL A 237 25.62 17.93 -0.77
N LYS A 238 24.41 17.95 -0.21
CA LYS A 238 23.54 16.76 -0.11
C LYS A 238 22.36 16.87 -1.09
N ARG A 239 22.64 17.22 -2.33
CA ARG A 239 21.64 17.31 -3.41
C ARG A 239 22.26 16.86 -4.72
N VAL A 240 21.40 16.60 -5.68
CA VAL A 240 21.79 16.33 -7.06
C VAL A 240 21.15 17.35 -8.01
N LEU A 241 21.85 17.69 -9.08
CA LEU A 241 21.35 18.62 -10.09
C LEU A 241 20.83 17.84 -11.30
N LEU A 242 19.59 18.09 -11.65
CA LEU A 242 18.94 17.61 -12.85
C LEU A 242 18.56 18.81 -13.75
N THR A 243 18.22 18.56 -15.00
CA THR A 243 17.57 19.58 -15.80
C THR A 243 16.21 19.93 -15.20
N LYS A 244 15.70 21.16 -15.43
CA LYS A 244 14.38 21.57 -14.92
C LYS A 244 13.26 20.63 -15.39
N ALA A 245 13.32 20.17 -16.64
CA ALA A 245 12.35 19.22 -17.19
C ALA A 245 12.38 17.86 -16.49
N GLN A 246 13.56 17.36 -16.13
CA GLN A 246 13.69 16.13 -15.37
C GLN A 246 13.19 16.27 -13.93
N GLY A 247 13.55 17.40 -13.28
CA GLY A 247 13.09 17.68 -11.91
C GLY A 247 11.57 17.83 -11.81
N ALA A 248 10.91 18.34 -12.86
CA ALA A 248 9.46 18.46 -12.90
C ALA A 248 8.70 17.11 -12.88
N ASN A 249 9.40 16.02 -13.18
CA ASN A 249 8.84 14.67 -13.12
C ASN A 249 9.00 14.00 -11.73
N LEU A 250 9.68 14.66 -10.79
CA LEU A 250 9.95 14.09 -9.48
C LEU A 250 8.96 14.61 -8.44
N LEU A 251 8.46 13.71 -7.62
CA LEU A 251 7.54 14.03 -6.54
C LEU A 251 8.27 14.14 -5.21
N VAL A 252 8.09 15.25 -4.50
CA VAL A 252 8.55 15.41 -3.12
C VAL A 252 7.88 14.32 -2.26
N GLY A 253 8.67 13.69 -1.40
CA GLY A 253 8.20 12.56 -0.58
C GLY A 253 8.42 11.18 -1.20
N SER A 254 8.63 11.08 -2.51
CA SER A 254 9.02 9.82 -3.16
C SER A 254 10.49 9.47 -2.88
N CYS A 255 10.89 8.25 -3.22
CA CYS A 255 12.24 7.77 -3.02
C CYS A 255 12.98 7.58 -4.34
N VAL A 256 14.26 7.84 -4.32
CA VAL A 256 15.19 7.63 -5.43
C VAL A 256 16.41 6.83 -4.98
N CYS A 257 17.10 6.23 -5.93
CA CYS A 257 18.45 5.69 -5.73
C CYS A 257 19.43 6.43 -6.63
N LEU A 258 20.71 6.39 -6.29
CA LEU A 258 21.80 6.96 -7.04
C LEU A 258 22.94 5.95 -7.16
N GLY A 259 23.52 5.87 -8.35
CA GLY A 259 24.66 5.00 -8.60
C GLY A 259 25.65 5.59 -9.58
N GLU A 260 26.85 5.05 -9.58
CA GLU A 260 27.93 5.42 -10.50
C GLU A 260 28.01 4.41 -11.65
N ARG A 261 27.28 4.68 -12.70
CA ARG A 261 27.21 3.78 -13.85
C ARG A 261 28.51 3.71 -14.67
N GLY A 262 29.33 4.76 -14.64
CA GLY A 262 30.55 4.86 -15.42
C GLY A 262 30.31 4.69 -16.93
N SER A 263 31.14 3.89 -17.58
CA SER A 263 31.02 3.55 -19.01
C SER A 263 30.11 2.35 -19.28
N ASN A 264 29.42 1.82 -18.26
CA ASN A 264 28.57 0.65 -18.44
C ASN A 264 27.31 1.03 -19.22
N THR A 265 27.07 0.33 -20.34
CA THR A 265 25.91 0.54 -21.22
C THR A 265 24.77 -0.44 -20.96
N ASN A 266 24.95 -1.39 -20.06
CA ASN A 266 23.90 -2.32 -19.69
C ASN A 266 22.75 -1.59 -18.98
N ASN A 267 21.54 -1.72 -19.50
CA ASN A 267 20.33 -1.14 -18.94
C ASN A 267 19.64 -2.03 -17.89
N ASP A 268 20.28 -3.10 -17.47
CA ASP A 268 19.76 -3.95 -16.42
C ASP A 268 19.75 -3.17 -15.09
N ARG A 269 18.55 -2.87 -14.61
CA ARG A 269 18.29 -2.06 -13.42
C ARG A 269 18.65 -2.74 -12.11
N ASN A 270 18.84 -4.04 -12.16
CA ASN A 270 19.22 -4.82 -10.99
C ASN A 270 20.73 -4.77 -10.72
N GLN A 271 21.50 -4.06 -11.53
CA GLN A 271 22.94 -3.96 -11.32
C GLN A 271 23.27 -3.05 -10.14
N ALA A 272 24.23 -3.46 -9.32
CA ALA A 272 24.63 -2.76 -8.12
C ALA A 272 25.04 -1.30 -8.40
N TYR A 273 25.72 -1.03 -9.51
CA TYR A 273 26.15 0.31 -9.90
C TYR A 273 25.01 1.32 -10.16
N ASN A 274 23.74 0.87 -10.17
CA ASN A 274 22.59 1.77 -10.27
C ASN A 274 22.16 2.35 -8.91
N HIS A 275 22.73 1.83 -7.82
CA HIS A 275 22.36 2.21 -6.45
C HIS A 275 23.51 2.05 -5.45
N ASP A 276 24.77 2.06 -5.93
CA ASP A 276 25.96 1.86 -5.09
C ASP A 276 26.38 3.11 -4.32
N VAL A 277 25.92 4.29 -4.71
CA VAL A 277 26.13 5.53 -3.93
C VAL A 277 25.13 5.61 -2.78
N PHE A 278 23.84 5.43 -3.05
CA PHE A 278 22.83 5.15 -2.06
C PHE A 278 21.63 4.41 -2.70
N ASN A 279 21.02 3.53 -1.91
CA ASN A 279 19.96 2.65 -2.41
C ASN A 279 18.57 3.29 -2.29
N ILE A 280 18.30 3.99 -1.18
CA ILE A 280 17.01 4.65 -0.96
C ILE A 280 17.27 6.00 -0.28
N ALA A 281 16.84 7.08 -0.92
CA ALA A 281 16.78 8.41 -0.31
C ALA A 281 15.43 9.04 -0.62
N LYS A 282 14.81 9.65 0.40
CA LYS A 282 13.57 10.39 0.23
C LYS A 282 13.87 11.76 -0.34
N ILE A 283 13.13 12.18 -1.36
CA ILE A 283 13.17 13.55 -1.89
C ILE A 283 12.49 14.47 -0.88
N LEU A 284 13.24 15.42 -0.35
CA LEU A 284 12.76 16.40 0.62
C LEU A 284 12.23 17.66 -0.06
N SER A 285 12.91 18.10 -1.14
CA SER A 285 12.45 19.21 -1.99
C SER A 285 13.02 19.09 -3.39
N VAL A 286 12.36 19.75 -4.34
CA VAL A 286 12.84 20.01 -5.71
C VAL A 286 12.77 21.50 -5.94
N GLU A 287 13.94 22.15 -6.06
CA GLU A 287 14.06 23.60 -6.11
C GLU A 287 14.79 24.04 -7.38
N THR A 288 14.47 25.23 -7.89
CA THR A 288 15.27 25.83 -8.97
C THR A 288 16.49 26.51 -8.39
N VAL A 289 17.67 26.17 -8.87
CA VAL A 289 18.93 26.81 -8.50
C VAL A 289 19.72 27.22 -9.74
N THR A 290 20.52 28.26 -9.63
CA THR A 290 21.43 28.71 -10.70
C THR A 290 22.85 28.32 -10.35
N VAL A 291 23.51 27.58 -11.21
CA VAL A 291 24.92 27.20 -11.09
C VAL A 291 25.61 27.54 -12.40
N ASN A 292 26.66 28.37 -12.37
CA ASN A 292 27.38 28.84 -13.54
C ASN A 292 26.44 29.40 -14.64
N ASP A 293 25.55 30.31 -14.25
CA ASP A 293 24.56 30.97 -15.12
C ASP A 293 23.54 30.01 -15.78
N THR A 294 23.47 28.78 -15.33
CA THR A 294 22.50 27.80 -15.82
C THR A 294 21.54 27.40 -14.70
N GLU A 295 20.25 27.38 -15.03
CA GLU A 295 19.21 26.92 -14.07
C GLU A 295 19.06 25.39 -14.10
N TYR A 296 19.03 24.83 -12.92
CA TYR A 296 18.82 23.38 -12.67
C TYR A 296 17.69 23.15 -11.68
N ALA A 297 17.16 21.94 -11.68
CA ALA A 297 16.39 21.42 -10.57
C ALA A 297 17.37 20.77 -9.56
N ALA A 298 17.43 21.33 -8.37
CA ALA A 298 18.16 20.77 -7.25
C ALA A 298 17.20 19.83 -6.48
N VAL A 299 17.54 18.57 -6.45
CA VAL A 299 16.80 17.51 -5.75
C VAL A 299 17.52 17.23 -4.42
N ASN A 300 16.89 17.61 -3.30
CA ASN A 300 17.41 17.52 -1.95
C ASN A 300 16.86 16.30 -1.21
#